data_1ce8defedde6b949db3549ff0e7d2988
#
_entry.id   1ce8defedde6b949db3549ff0e7d2988
#
_cell.length_a   1.000
_cell.length_b   1.000
_cell.length_c   1.000
_cell.angle_alpha   90.00
_cell.angle_beta   90.00
_cell.angle_gamma   90.00
#
_symmetry.space_group_name_H-M   'P 1'
#
loop_
_entity.id
_entity.type
_entity.pdbx_description
1 polymer ?
#
loop_
_entity_poly.entity_id
_entity_poly.type
_entity_poly.pdbx_seq_one_letter_code
_entity_poly.pdbx_strand_id
1 'polypeptide(L)'
;MLTNKPKTKLLVDGSDPAETRRIKRLLGFVDGQTTNPSLVAKNPEIRRLVTSGHLLSRQEEKEEYRKIVQSISPLVGDAGVSIEVFADLGTTAEQMFAQGKEMFSWIRNAYIKYPCTHEGLRAAQMSVRDGLRVNLTLCFSQEQAAAVYTATLGSTEPVYVSPFVGRLDDRGDNGMDLVKNIKKMYEAGDGHVQVLAASIRHLDHLLCAFHLEVELSTVPARVLEDWAAKSFPMPTRDFAYQGAGPKGQPLKALPYRVLKLNQPWESFDIAHELTTKGIQKFVEDYQNTLRQTA
;
A
#
# COMPACT_ATOMS: atom_id res chain seq x y z
N MET A 1 -14.94 7.84 21.40
CA MET A 1 -13.74 8.37 20.71
C MET A 1 -12.52 7.64 21.24
N LEU A 2 -11.54 7.44 20.39
CA LEU A 2 -10.28 6.81 20.80
C LEU A 2 -9.57 7.70 21.84
N THR A 3 -9.30 7.15 23.01
CA THR A 3 -8.65 7.89 24.11
C THR A 3 -7.13 8.02 23.92
N ASN A 4 -6.50 7.04 23.29
CA ASN A 4 -5.06 7.04 22.99
C ASN A 4 -4.83 6.62 21.55
N LYS A 5 -4.20 7.52 20.77
CA LYS A 5 -3.80 7.22 19.39
C LYS A 5 -2.69 6.16 19.38
N PRO A 6 -2.78 5.09 18.54
CA PRO A 6 -1.67 4.15 18.36
C PRO A 6 -0.40 4.85 17.87
N LYS A 7 0.77 4.26 18.16
CA LYS A 7 2.04 4.72 17.58
C LYS A 7 2.06 4.53 16.05
N THR A 8 1.49 3.42 15.59
CA THR A 8 1.31 3.11 14.16
C THR A 8 0.39 4.15 13.53
N LYS A 9 0.86 4.84 12.50
CA LYS A 9 0.02 5.74 11.69
C LYS A 9 -1.04 4.94 10.95
N LEU A 10 -2.30 5.38 11.03
CA LEU A 10 -3.43 4.72 10.39
C LEU A 10 -3.82 5.43 9.09
N LEU A 11 -3.73 4.70 8.00
CA LEU A 11 -4.17 5.12 6.68
C LEU A 11 -5.48 4.38 6.33
N VAL A 12 -6.37 5.04 5.61
CA VAL A 12 -7.54 4.39 5.01
C VAL A 12 -7.12 3.74 3.69
N ASP A 13 -7.48 2.47 3.48
CA ASP A 13 -7.30 1.80 2.18
C ASP A 13 -8.59 1.91 1.37
N GLY A 14 -8.69 2.94 0.52
CA GLY A 14 -9.93 3.27 -0.18
C GLY A 14 -9.79 4.40 -1.19
N SER A 15 -10.86 4.69 -1.92
CA SER A 15 -10.91 5.78 -2.90
C SER A 15 -12.12 6.69 -2.72
N ASP A 16 -12.98 6.43 -1.72
CA ASP A 16 -14.18 7.25 -1.49
C ASP A 16 -13.90 8.34 -0.43
N PRO A 17 -13.92 9.64 -0.81
CA PRO A 17 -13.75 10.73 0.15
C PRO A 17 -14.83 10.78 1.24
N ALA A 18 -16.03 10.26 0.98
CA ALA A 18 -17.09 10.19 1.98
C ALA A 18 -16.77 9.14 3.05
N GLU A 19 -16.21 8.00 2.64
CA GLU A 19 -15.69 6.96 3.54
C GLU A 19 -14.56 7.52 4.41
N THR A 20 -13.59 8.22 3.84
CA THR A 20 -12.50 8.87 4.57
C THR A 20 -13.03 9.85 5.63
N ARG A 21 -14.01 10.69 5.27
CA ARG A 21 -14.65 11.61 6.23
C ARG A 21 -15.36 10.87 7.36
N ARG A 22 -16.02 9.74 7.04
CA ARG A 22 -16.71 8.90 8.02
C ARG A 22 -15.72 8.31 9.02
N ILE A 23 -14.62 7.73 8.53
CA ILE A 23 -13.58 7.17 9.40
C ILE A 23 -12.89 8.26 10.22
N LYS A 24 -12.61 9.44 9.63
CA LYS A 24 -12.05 10.57 10.39
C LYS A 24 -12.95 11.00 11.54
N ARG A 25 -14.27 11.04 11.35
CA ARG A 25 -15.22 11.34 12.45
C ARG A 25 -15.22 10.24 13.51
N LEU A 26 -15.12 8.97 13.10
CA LEU A 26 -15.14 7.81 14.00
C LEU A 26 -13.91 7.77 14.89
N LEU A 27 -12.72 7.96 14.32
CA LEU A 27 -11.43 7.88 15.02
C LEU A 27 -10.98 9.20 15.65
N GLY A 28 -11.43 10.33 15.11
CA GLY A 28 -10.93 11.68 15.41
C GLY A 28 -9.74 12.11 14.54
N PHE A 29 -9.15 11.20 13.78
CA PHE A 29 -8.01 11.44 12.88
C PHE A 29 -7.98 10.42 11.74
N VAL A 30 -7.21 10.72 10.69
CA VAL A 30 -6.71 9.77 9.67
C VAL A 30 -5.34 10.30 9.27
N ASP A 31 -4.29 9.49 9.41
CA ASP A 31 -2.92 9.95 9.15
C ASP A 31 -2.61 10.04 7.65
N GLY A 32 -3.23 9.18 6.85
CA GLY A 32 -3.05 9.14 5.41
C GLY A 32 -4.08 8.26 4.71
N GLN A 33 -3.85 8.03 3.44
CA GLN A 33 -4.71 7.13 2.64
C GLN A 33 -3.90 6.46 1.55
N THR A 34 -4.23 5.22 1.23
CA THR A 34 -3.72 4.54 0.04
C THR A 34 -4.82 4.32 -0.97
N THR A 35 -4.49 4.53 -2.22
CA THR A 35 -5.33 4.21 -3.38
C THR A 35 -4.62 3.18 -4.26
N ASN A 36 -5.34 2.57 -5.18
CA ASN A 36 -4.82 1.72 -6.24
C ASN A 36 -5.88 1.58 -7.34
N PRO A 37 -5.54 1.07 -8.54
CA PRO A 37 -6.49 0.95 -9.64
C PRO A 37 -7.77 0.19 -9.30
N SER A 38 -7.67 -0.90 -8.52
CA SER A 38 -8.85 -1.68 -8.08
C SER A 38 -9.76 -0.87 -7.15
N LEU A 39 -9.20 -0.03 -6.28
CA LEU A 39 -9.98 0.82 -5.39
C LEU A 39 -10.63 1.96 -6.17
N VAL A 40 -9.89 2.58 -7.10
CA VAL A 40 -10.42 3.64 -7.97
C VAL A 40 -11.59 3.11 -8.81
N ALA A 41 -11.46 1.94 -9.42
CA ALA A 41 -12.54 1.28 -10.15
C ALA A 41 -13.79 1.02 -9.28
N LYS A 42 -13.62 0.87 -7.96
CA LYS A 42 -14.71 0.68 -6.99
C LYS A 42 -15.26 1.98 -6.42
N ASN A 43 -14.68 3.14 -6.76
CA ASN A 43 -15.20 4.43 -6.31
C ASN A 43 -16.68 4.57 -6.71
N PRO A 44 -17.58 5.04 -5.81
CA PRO A 44 -19.01 5.10 -6.07
C PRO A 44 -19.38 5.89 -7.34
N GLU A 45 -18.69 7.00 -7.62
CA GLU A 45 -18.94 7.81 -8.81
C GLU A 45 -18.50 7.10 -10.10
N ILE A 46 -17.30 6.50 -10.11
CA ILE A 46 -16.82 5.71 -11.26
C ILE A 46 -17.77 4.53 -11.51
N ARG A 47 -18.18 3.82 -10.46
CA ARG A 47 -19.14 2.71 -10.59
C ARG A 47 -20.47 3.19 -11.14
N ARG A 48 -20.97 4.36 -10.71
CA ARG A 48 -22.20 4.94 -11.21
C ARG A 48 -22.10 5.20 -12.71
N LEU A 49 -20.99 5.81 -13.18
CA LEU A 49 -20.75 6.06 -14.60
C LEU A 49 -20.75 4.75 -15.40
N VAL A 50 -19.93 3.79 -14.99
CA VAL A 50 -19.81 2.48 -15.67
C VAL A 50 -21.13 1.73 -15.71
N THR A 51 -21.88 1.71 -14.59
CA THR A 51 -23.20 1.03 -14.51
C THR A 51 -24.26 1.71 -15.38
N SER A 52 -24.15 3.01 -15.60
CA SER A 52 -25.05 3.74 -16.53
C SER A 52 -24.66 3.56 -18.01
N GLY A 53 -23.66 2.72 -18.31
CA GLY A 53 -23.16 2.48 -19.66
C GLY A 53 -22.11 3.48 -20.15
N HIS A 54 -21.69 4.43 -19.29
CA HIS A 54 -20.64 5.40 -19.62
C HIS A 54 -19.27 4.83 -19.24
N LEU A 55 -18.64 4.10 -20.15
CA LEU A 55 -17.25 3.67 -20.01
C LEU A 55 -16.32 4.87 -20.28
N LEU A 56 -15.26 4.98 -19.49
CA LEU A 56 -14.34 6.11 -19.50
C LEU A 56 -13.29 5.97 -20.61
N SER A 57 -12.81 7.07 -21.16
CA SER A 57 -11.50 7.10 -21.83
C SER A 57 -10.38 7.09 -20.79
N ARG A 58 -9.15 6.78 -21.19
CA ARG A 58 -7.98 6.86 -20.30
C ARG A 58 -7.80 8.25 -19.69
N GLN A 59 -8.11 9.29 -20.44
CA GLN A 59 -8.01 10.67 -19.97
C GLN A 59 -9.11 10.99 -18.93
N GLU A 60 -10.34 10.56 -19.17
CA GLU A 60 -11.45 10.74 -18.22
C GLU A 60 -11.17 9.99 -16.91
N GLU A 61 -10.67 8.75 -16.96
CA GLU A 61 -10.31 7.98 -15.77
C GLU A 61 -9.21 8.69 -14.97
N LYS A 62 -8.17 9.18 -15.65
CA LYS A 62 -7.07 9.93 -15.01
C LYS A 62 -7.60 11.20 -14.32
N GLU A 63 -8.50 11.94 -14.95
CA GLU A 63 -9.12 13.14 -14.36
C GLU A 63 -10.02 12.79 -13.17
N GLU A 64 -10.78 11.70 -13.22
CA GLU A 64 -11.57 11.23 -12.09
C GLU A 64 -10.65 10.80 -10.93
N TYR A 65 -9.57 10.08 -11.21
CA TYR A 65 -8.59 9.73 -10.17
C TYR A 65 -7.97 10.97 -9.52
N ARG A 66 -7.60 11.97 -10.34
CA ARG A 66 -7.10 13.26 -9.83
C ARG A 66 -8.12 13.95 -8.91
N LYS A 67 -9.39 14.03 -9.30
CA LYS A 67 -10.46 14.61 -8.46
C LYS A 67 -10.63 13.86 -7.15
N ILE A 68 -10.58 12.53 -7.18
CA ILE A 68 -10.65 11.68 -6.00
C ILE A 68 -9.54 12.04 -5.02
N VAL A 69 -8.27 12.02 -5.45
CA VAL A 69 -7.14 12.28 -4.53
C VAL A 69 -7.11 13.74 -4.05
N GLN A 70 -7.52 14.70 -4.88
CA GLN A 70 -7.68 16.10 -4.47
C GLN A 70 -8.76 16.28 -3.41
N SER A 71 -9.82 15.48 -3.45
CA SER A 71 -10.88 15.49 -2.44
C SER A 71 -10.47 14.80 -1.13
N ILE A 72 -9.56 13.83 -1.20
CA ILE A 72 -9.02 13.09 -0.06
C ILE A 72 -7.89 13.86 0.64
N SER A 73 -6.99 14.48 -0.11
CA SER A 73 -5.78 15.13 0.38
C SER A 73 -6.00 16.05 1.59
N PRO A 74 -7.02 16.93 1.65
CA PRO A 74 -7.26 17.80 2.80
C PRO A 74 -7.87 17.09 4.03
N LEU A 75 -8.28 15.84 3.88
CA LEU A 75 -8.91 15.07 4.95
C LEU A 75 -7.89 14.32 5.81
N VAL A 76 -6.70 14.08 5.29
CA VAL A 76 -5.68 13.21 5.91
C VAL A 76 -4.50 14.02 6.45
N GLY A 77 -3.70 13.39 7.30
CA GLY A 77 -2.52 13.97 7.93
C GLY A 77 -1.24 13.84 7.09
N ASP A 78 -0.11 13.83 7.79
CA ASP A 78 1.24 13.92 7.22
C ASP A 78 1.74 12.64 6.54
N ALA A 79 1.10 11.48 6.78
CA ALA A 79 1.39 10.27 6.01
C ALA A 79 0.88 10.34 4.56
N GLY A 80 0.13 11.38 4.21
CA GLY A 80 -0.23 11.75 2.85
C GLY A 80 -1.17 10.78 2.14
N VAL A 81 -1.24 10.92 0.81
CA VAL A 81 -2.03 10.05 -0.06
C VAL A 81 -1.12 9.30 -1.01
N SER A 82 -1.14 7.98 -0.96
CA SER A 82 -0.43 7.13 -1.91
C SER A 82 -1.25 6.98 -3.20
N ILE A 83 -0.70 7.46 -4.30
CA ILE A 83 -1.30 7.45 -5.64
C ILE A 83 -0.55 6.45 -6.49
N GLU A 84 -1.21 5.38 -6.94
CA GLU A 84 -0.56 4.32 -7.71
C GLU A 84 -0.59 4.63 -9.20
N VAL A 85 0.58 4.59 -9.85
CA VAL A 85 0.67 4.71 -11.30
C VAL A 85 0.01 3.50 -11.97
N PHE A 86 -0.49 3.69 -13.18
CA PHE A 86 -0.85 2.55 -14.00
C PHE A 86 0.42 1.83 -14.47
N ALA A 87 0.49 0.53 -14.20
CA ALA A 87 1.57 -0.32 -14.66
C ALA A 87 1.02 -1.70 -15.03
N ASP A 88 1.34 -2.16 -16.22
CA ASP A 88 1.26 -3.55 -16.64
C ASP A 88 2.66 -4.19 -16.66
N LEU A 89 2.76 -5.42 -17.11
CA LEU A 89 4.03 -6.14 -17.15
C LEU A 89 5.01 -5.62 -18.22
N GLY A 90 4.56 -4.77 -19.13
CA GLY A 90 5.37 -4.15 -20.17
C GLY A 90 5.68 -2.68 -19.92
N THR A 91 5.16 -2.09 -18.86
CA THR A 91 5.36 -0.66 -18.56
C THR A 91 6.78 -0.41 -18.06
N THR A 92 7.51 0.47 -18.74
CA THR A 92 8.92 0.78 -18.39
C THR A 92 9.04 1.71 -17.19
N ALA A 93 10.24 1.76 -16.60
CA ALA A 93 10.56 2.67 -15.50
C ALA A 93 10.34 4.14 -15.88
N GLU A 94 10.74 4.52 -17.09
CA GLU A 94 10.61 5.88 -17.63
C GLU A 94 9.12 6.29 -17.76
N GLN A 95 8.28 5.35 -18.23
CA GLN A 95 6.84 5.57 -18.34
C GLN A 95 6.19 5.73 -16.96
N MET A 96 6.53 4.87 -16.00
CA MET A 96 6.06 4.97 -14.62
C MET A 96 6.52 6.26 -13.95
N PHE A 97 7.80 6.64 -14.12
CA PHE A 97 8.35 7.87 -13.56
C PHE A 97 7.66 9.11 -14.15
N ALA A 98 7.43 9.15 -15.47
CA ALA A 98 6.73 10.27 -16.12
C ALA A 98 5.30 10.43 -15.56
N GLN A 99 4.55 9.32 -15.42
CA GLN A 99 3.25 9.34 -14.75
C GLN A 99 3.36 9.81 -13.31
N GLY A 100 4.35 9.28 -12.56
CA GLY A 100 4.59 9.63 -11.17
C GLY A 100 4.84 11.12 -10.97
N LYS A 101 5.63 11.76 -11.82
CA LYS A 101 5.86 13.22 -11.79
C LYS A 101 4.56 14.00 -11.99
N GLU A 102 3.76 13.62 -12.97
CA GLU A 102 2.46 14.24 -13.21
C GLU A 102 1.55 14.09 -11.97
N MET A 103 1.40 12.87 -11.46
CA MET A 103 0.54 12.55 -10.32
C MET A 103 1.02 13.22 -9.02
N PHE A 104 2.33 13.36 -8.84
CA PHE A 104 2.91 14.04 -7.67
C PHE A 104 2.48 15.51 -7.60
N SER A 105 2.29 16.15 -8.76
CA SER A 105 1.83 17.53 -8.85
C SER A 105 0.35 17.75 -8.50
N TRP A 106 -0.46 16.67 -8.42
CA TRP A 106 -1.89 16.77 -8.19
C TRP A 106 -2.26 17.26 -6.78
N ILE A 107 -1.44 16.91 -5.78
CA ILE A 107 -1.64 17.23 -4.37
C ILE A 107 -0.29 17.42 -3.66
N ARG A 108 -0.26 18.21 -2.59
CA ARG A 108 0.98 18.52 -1.85
C ARG A 108 1.55 17.32 -1.07
N ASN A 109 0.69 16.44 -0.57
CA ASN A 109 1.04 15.30 0.27
C ASN A 109 0.99 13.97 -0.49
N ALA A 110 1.35 13.97 -1.78
CA ALA A 110 1.42 12.77 -2.59
C ALA A 110 2.60 11.86 -2.20
N TYR A 111 2.36 10.56 -2.22
CA TYR A 111 3.35 9.48 -2.29
C TYR A 111 3.05 8.67 -3.55
N ILE A 112 4.01 8.55 -4.46
CA ILE A 112 3.78 7.82 -5.72
C ILE A 112 4.02 6.34 -5.50
N LYS A 113 3.02 5.50 -5.81
CA LYS A 113 3.10 4.05 -5.66
C LYS A 113 3.59 3.39 -6.94
N TYR A 114 4.65 2.58 -6.77
CA TYR A 114 5.24 1.73 -7.82
C TYR A 114 5.21 0.27 -7.37
N PRO A 115 4.98 -0.70 -8.26
CA PRO A 115 5.05 -2.12 -7.90
C PRO A 115 6.49 -2.54 -7.59
N CYS A 116 6.68 -3.52 -6.69
CA CYS A 116 7.99 -4.13 -6.39
C CYS A 116 8.45 -5.04 -7.54
N THR A 117 8.66 -4.45 -8.72
CA THR A 117 9.25 -5.06 -9.91
C THR A 117 10.57 -4.37 -10.24
N HIS A 118 11.35 -4.93 -11.15
CA HIS A 118 12.58 -4.31 -11.62
C HIS A 118 12.33 -2.89 -12.16
N GLU A 119 11.35 -2.73 -13.02
CA GLU A 119 11.00 -1.42 -13.59
C GLU A 119 10.41 -0.47 -12.53
N GLY A 120 9.62 -0.98 -11.58
CA GLY A 120 9.08 -0.16 -10.49
C GLY A 120 10.16 0.34 -9.53
N LEU A 121 11.18 -0.47 -9.21
CA LEU A 121 12.33 -0.06 -8.40
C LEU A 121 13.20 0.98 -9.12
N ARG A 122 13.42 0.83 -10.44
CA ARG A 122 14.10 1.85 -11.24
C ARG A 122 13.31 3.16 -11.26
N ALA A 123 11.99 3.11 -11.45
CA ALA A 123 11.14 4.29 -11.39
C ALA A 123 11.19 4.97 -10.01
N ALA A 124 11.20 4.20 -8.92
CA ALA A 124 11.34 4.72 -7.57
C ALA A 124 12.73 5.38 -7.35
N GLN A 125 13.81 4.77 -7.83
CA GLN A 125 15.15 5.35 -7.77
C GLN A 125 15.22 6.69 -8.53
N MET A 126 14.63 6.77 -9.73
CA MET A 126 14.53 8.03 -10.48
C MET A 126 13.71 9.07 -9.71
N SER A 127 12.59 8.65 -9.11
CA SER A 127 11.70 9.53 -8.35
C SER A 127 12.38 10.11 -7.11
N VAL A 128 13.08 9.28 -6.34
CA VAL A 128 13.81 9.71 -5.13
C VAL A 128 14.90 10.74 -5.49
N ARG A 129 15.64 10.51 -6.58
CA ARG A 129 16.64 11.46 -7.10
C ARG A 129 16.03 12.80 -7.51
N ASP A 130 14.78 12.80 -7.95
CA ASP A 130 14.01 14.00 -8.34
C ASP A 130 13.20 14.60 -7.18
N GLY A 131 13.38 14.08 -5.95
CA GLY A 131 12.75 14.58 -4.71
C GLY A 131 11.28 14.15 -4.52
N LEU A 132 10.80 13.15 -5.25
CA LEU A 132 9.44 12.62 -5.07
C LEU A 132 9.40 11.65 -3.89
N ARG A 133 8.32 11.70 -3.11
CA ARG A 133 7.99 10.68 -2.11
C ARG A 133 7.41 9.46 -2.78
N VAL A 134 7.85 8.27 -2.35
CA VAL A 134 7.49 7.01 -2.99
C VAL A 134 6.97 5.96 -2.01
N ASN A 135 6.14 5.05 -2.52
CA ASN A 135 5.61 3.89 -1.81
C ASN A 135 5.75 2.66 -2.73
N LEU A 136 6.58 1.69 -2.35
CA LEU A 136 6.78 0.46 -3.11
C LEU A 136 5.76 -0.58 -2.68
N THR A 137 4.87 -0.94 -3.61
CA THR A 137 3.69 -1.79 -3.33
C THR A 137 3.80 -3.18 -3.95
N LEU A 138 2.86 -4.07 -3.59
CA LEU A 138 2.89 -5.47 -4.01
C LEU A 138 4.19 -6.17 -3.57
N CYS A 139 4.64 -5.87 -2.35
CA CYS A 139 5.77 -6.52 -1.71
C CYS A 139 5.32 -7.81 -1.02
N PHE A 140 5.97 -8.93 -1.33
CA PHE A 140 5.63 -10.26 -0.81
C PHE A 140 6.85 -11.05 -0.31
N SER A 141 8.04 -10.48 -0.38
CA SER A 141 9.26 -11.13 0.11
C SER A 141 10.18 -10.16 0.85
N GLN A 142 11.02 -10.71 1.72
CA GLN A 142 12.04 -9.95 2.42
C GLN A 142 13.12 -9.43 1.44
N GLU A 143 13.37 -10.14 0.33
CA GLU A 143 14.28 -9.69 -0.72
C GLU A 143 13.75 -8.48 -1.49
N GLN A 144 12.45 -8.47 -1.81
CA GLN A 144 11.82 -7.27 -2.39
C GLN A 144 11.99 -6.06 -1.46
N ALA A 145 11.76 -6.23 -0.15
CA ALA A 145 11.95 -5.15 0.82
C ALA A 145 13.43 -4.71 0.93
N ALA A 146 14.38 -5.64 0.88
CA ALA A 146 15.81 -5.30 0.84
C ALA A 146 16.18 -4.51 -0.42
N ALA A 147 15.64 -4.90 -1.57
CA ALA A 147 15.82 -4.18 -2.82
C ALA A 147 15.21 -2.76 -2.77
N VAL A 148 14.03 -2.59 -2.16
CA VAL A 148 13.44 -1.26 -1.91
C VAL A 148 14.38 -0.39 -1.10
N TYR A 149 14.90 -0.92 0.01
CA TYR A 149 15.83 -0.18 0.86
C TYR A 149 17.03 0.33 0.07
N THR A 150 17.70 -0.57 -0.66
CA THR A 150 18.95 -0.20 -1.36
C THR A 150 18.72 0.63 -2.63
N ALA A 151 17.59 0.46 -3.32
CA ALA A 151 17.23 1.29 -4.48
C ALA A 151 16.90 2.74 -4.11
N THR A 152 16.48 2.98 -2.86
CA THR A 152 16.03 4.30 -2.40
C THR A 152 16.98 4.98 -1.41
N LEU A 153 18.21 4.46 -1.28
CA LEU A 153 19.26 5.09 -0.49
C LEU A 153 19.48 6.55 -0.89
N GLY A 154 19.64 7.41 0.11
CA GLY A 154 19.79 8.84 -0.09
C GLY A 154 18.47 9.60 -0.26
N SER A 155 17.32 8.95 -0.07
CA SER A 155 16.05 9.66 0.02
C SER A 155 16.05 10.64 1.17
N THR A 156 15.62 11.88 0.93
CA THR A 156 15.46 12.93 1.95
C THR A 156 14.09 12.87 2.64
N GLU A 157 13.15 12.15 2.04
CA GLU A 157 11.80 11.94 2.54
C GLU A 157 11.60 10.46 2.91
N PRO A 158 10.72 10.14 3.84
CA PRO A 158 10.41 8.75 4.15
C PRO A 158 9.91 8.00 2.90
N VAL A 159 10.48 6.84 2.64
CA VAL A 159 10.03 5.88 1.63
C VAL A 159 9.12 4.87 2.30
N TYR A 160 7.99 4.53 1.68
CA TYR A 160 7.14 3.46 2.18
C TYR A 160 7.38 2.16 1.41
N VAL A 161 7.39 1.04 2.11
CA VAL A 161 7.27 -0.29 1.54
C VAL A 161 5.98 -0.95 2.04
N SER A 162 5.18 -1.47 1.13
CA SER A 162 3.86 -2.03 1.45
C SER A 162 3.85 -3.57 1.30
N PRO A 163 4.20 -4.35 2.34
CA PRO A 163 4.00 -5.79 2.36
C PRO A 163 2.49 -6.13 2.41
N PHE A 164 2.06 -7.04 1.53
CA PHE A 164 0.66 -7.42 1.37
C PHE A 164 0.32 -8.67 2.21
N VAL A 165 0.05 -8.47 3.50
CA VAL A 165 -0.13 -9.56 4.46
C VAL A 165 -1.30 -10.48 4.12
N GLY A 166 -2.49 -9.94 3.85
CA GLY A 166 -3.68 -10.74 3.61
C GLY A 166 -3.61 -11.57 2.33
N ARG A 167 -2.87 -11.15 1.30
CA ARG A 167 -2.66 -11.98 0.10
C ARG A 167 -1.71 -13.16 0.35
N LEU A 168 -0.77 -13.03 1.29
CA LEU A 168 0.05 -14.15 1.74
C LEU A 168 -0.80 -15.14 2.53
N ASP A 169 -1.64 -14.65 3.44
CA ASP A 169 -2.57 -15.51 4.19
C ASP A 169 -3.55 -16.24 3.27
N ASP A 170 -4.08 -15.58 2.23
CA ASP A 170 -4.90 -16.21 1.19
C ASP A 170 -4.19 -17.39 0.48
N ARG A 171 -2.85 -17.40 0.51
CA ARG A 171 -2.02 -18.47 -0.04
C ARG A 171 -1.61 -19.51 1.00
N GLY A 172 -1.84 -19.24 2.28
CA GLY A 172 -1.48 -20.10 3.41
C GLY A 172 -0.12 -19.78 4.02
N ASP A 173 0.53 -18.70 3.62
CA ASP A 173 1.78 -18.21 4.22
C ASP A 173 1.46 -17.11 5.24
N ASN A 174 2.21 -17.04 6.37
CA ASN A 174 1.97 -16.03 7.40
C ASN A 174 2.47 -14.64 6.97
N GLY A 175 1.57 -13.79 6.48
CA GLY A 175 1.91 -12.44 6.02
C GLY A 175 2.46 -11.53 7.13
N MET A 176 2.07 -11.73 8.37
CA MET A 176 2.59 -10.93 9.50
C MET A 176 4.03 -11.30 9.87
N ASP A 177 4.47 -12.53 9.58
CA ASP A 177 5.90 -12.90 9.68
C ASP A 177 6.74 -12.11 8.69
N LEU A 178 6.23 -11.86 7.46
CA LEU A 178 6.93 -11.01 6.49
C LEU A 178 7.14 -9.60 7.07
N VAL A 179 6.11 -8.98 7.64
CA VAL A 179 6.21 -7.67 8.28
C VAL A 179 7.25 -7.67 9.40
N LYS A 180 7.19 -8.66 10.29
CA LYS A 180 8.15 -8.84 11.39
C LYS A 180 9.58 -8.96 10.87
N ASN A 181 9.77 -9.77 9.82
CA ASN A 181 11.08 -10.01 9.21
C ASN A 181 11.65 -8.75 8.54
N ILE A 182 10.81 -7.98 7.84
CA ILE A 182 11.23 -6.71 7.23
C ILE A 182 11.62 -5.71 8.32
N LYS A 183 10.81 -5.53 9.36
CA LYS A 183 11.15 -4.63 10.47
C LYS A 183 12.48 -4.99 11.11
N LYS A 184 12.68 -6.28 11.45
CA LYS A 184 13.94 -6.76 12.00
C LYS A 184 15.13 -6.51 11.07
N MET A 185 14.96 -6.69 9.77
CA MET A 185 16.00 -6.40 8.80
C MET A 185 16.37 -4.92 8.76
N TYR A 186 15.38 -4.02 8.84
CA TYR A 186 15.57 -2.58 8.78
C TYR A 186 16.13 -1.96 10.07
N GLU A 187 16.17 -2.70 11.19
CA GLU A 187 16.86 -2.27 12.43
C GLU A 187 18.36 -2.00 12.18
N ALA A 188 18.95 -2.64 11.17
CA ALA A 188 20.34 -2.41 10.76
C ALA A 188 20.53 -1.22 9.80
N GLY A 189 19.44 -0.55 9.42
CA GLY A 189 19.42 0.51 8.43
C GLY A 189 19.43 1.92 9.04
N ASP A 190 19.25 2.93 8.18
CA ASP A 190 19.22 4.36 8.53
C ASP A 190 17.82 4.90 8.82
N GLY A 191 16.78 4.05 8.68
CA GLY A 191 15.38 4.40 8.96
C GLY A 191 14.67 5.17 7.84
N HIS A 192 15.27 5.36 6.65
CA HIS A 192 14.62 6.06 5.54
C HIS A 192 13.44 5.28 4.96
N VAL A 193 13.42 3.93 5.06
CA VAL A 193 12.29 3.12 4.62
C VAL A 193 11.42 2.73 5.81
N GLN A 194 10.14 3.06 5.73
CA GLN A 194 9.11 2.76 6.73
C GLN A 194 8.18 1.65 6.21
N VAL A 195 7.85 0.71 7.09
CA VAL A 195 6.94 -0.39 6.75
C VAL A 195 5.50 0.08 6.83
N LEU A 196 4.76 -0.05 5.72
CA LEU A 196 3.34 0.21 5.62
C LEU A 196 2.61 -1.12 5.44
N ALA A 197 2.16 -1.73 6.55
CA ALA A 197 1.42 -2.99 6.49
C ALA A 197 0.13 -2.80 5.67
N ALA A 198 -0.01 -3.57 4.58
CA ALA A 198 -1.08 -3.45 3.60
C ALA A 198 -1.84 -4.76 3.37
N SER A 199 -2.96 -4.69 2.66
CA SER A 199 -3.85 -5.86 2.46
C SER A 199 -4.39 -6.41 3.78
N ILE A 200 -4.67 -5.53 4.73
CA ILE A 200 -5.31 -5.85 6.01
C ILE A 200 -6.72 -6.39 5.75
N ARG A 201 -7.04 -7.56 6.30
CA ARG A 201 -8.31 -8.26 6.04
C ARG A 201 -9.29 -8.23 7.22
N HIS A 202 -8.77 -8.26 8.42
CA HIS A 202 -9.52 -8.39 9.67
C HIS A 202 -8.77 -7.70 10.82
N LEU A 203 -9.45 -7.61 11.97
CA LEU A 203 -8.94 -6.90 13.14
C LEU A 203 -7.61 -7.47 13.66
N ASP A 204 -7.42 -8.79 13.63
CA ASP A 204 -6.18 -9.40 14.16
C ASP A 204 -4.93 -9.01 13.35
N HIS A 205 -5.07 -8.76 12.03
CA HIS A 205 -3.99 -8.13 11.25
C HIS A 205 -3.63 -6.75 11.80
N LEU A 206 -4.64 -5.92 12.08
CA LEU A 206 -4.43 -4.57 12.62
C LEU A 206 -3.81 -4.63 14.03
N LEU A 207 -4.31 -5.51 14.88
CA LEU A 207 -3.74 -5.71 16.24
C LEU A 207 -2.30 -6.21 16.17
N CYS A 208 -1.99 -7.11 15.22
CA CYS A 208 -0.63 -7.56 15.01
C CYS A 208 0.27 -6.42 14.50
N ALA A 209 -0.23 -5.57 13.62
CA ALA A 209 0.51 -4.38 13.18
C ALA A 209 0.83 -3.45 14.36
N PHE A 210 -0.11 -3.25 15.28
CA PHE A 210 0.13 -2.50 16.52
C PHE A 210 1.13 -3.19 17.45
N HIS A 211 1.02 -4.51 17.63
CA HIS A 211 1.94 -5.29 18.45
C HIS A 211 3.38 -5.24 17.93
N LEU A 212 3.55 -5.29 16.62
CA LEU A 212 4.85 -5.15 15.97
C LEU A 212 5.34 -3.70 15.90
N GLU A 213 4.55 -2.73 16.36
CA GLU A 213 4.84 -1.29 16.26
C GLU A 213 5.30 -0.90 14.84
N VAL A 214 4.58 -1.36 13.81
CA VAL A 214 4.89 -0.93 12.43
C VAL A 214 4.66 0.57 12.29
N GLU A 215 5.43 1.22 11.43
CA GLU A 215 5.37 2.68 11.26
C GLU A 215 4.00 3.11 10.73
N LEU A 216 3.45 2.36 9.76
CA LEU A 216 2.16 2.65 9.14
C LEU A 216 1.36 1.37 8.87
N SER A 217 0.04 1.49 8.86
CA SER A 217 -0.86 0.44 8.38
C SER A 217 -1.98 1.05 7.55
N THR A 218 -2.21 0.52 6.33
CA THR A 218 -3.36 0.91 5.53
C THR A 218 -4.47 -0.11 5.67
N VAL A 219 -5.63 0.38 6.09
CA VAL A 219 -6.70 -0.44 6.66
C VAL A 219 -8.02 -0.12 5.96
N PRO A 220 -8.75 -1.13 5.42
CA PRO A 220 -10.10 -0.92 4.90
C PRO A 220 -11.03 -0.36 5.98
N ALA A 221 -11.93 0.54 5.60
CA ALA A 221 -12.86 1.20 6.52
C ALA A 221 -13.63 0.21 7.40
N ARG A 222 -14.10 -0.92 6.84
CA ARG A 222 -14.80 -1.97 7.58
C ARG A 222 -14.02 -2.54 8.78
N VAL A 223 -12.68 -2.63 8.65
CA VAL A 223 -11.82 -3.14 9.75
C VAL A 223 -11.64 -2.06 10.82
N LEU A 224 -11.54 -0.80 10.44
CA LEU A 224 -11.49 0.34 11.38
C LEU A 224 -12.83 0.49 12.13
N GLU A 225 -13.95 0.24 11.46
CA GLU A 225 -15.28 0.22 12.05
C GLU A 225 -15.46 -0.95 13.02
N ASP A 226 -14.96 -2.16 12.66
CA ASP A 226 -14.94 -3.32 13.57
C ASP A 226 -14.10 -3.05 14.82
N TRP A 227 -12.93 -2.41 14.65
CA TRP A 227 -12.08 -1.99 15.76
C TRP A 227 -12.79 -1.01 16.71
N ALA A 228 -13.49 -0.03 16.13
CA ALA A 228 -14.28 0.93 16.91
C ALA A 228 -15.47 0.27 17.62
N ALA A 229 -16.20 -0.62 16.94
CA ALA A 229 -17.35 -1.34 17.51
C ALA A 229 -16.96 -2.22 18.70
N LYS A 230 -15.72 -2.70 18.72
CA LYS A 230 -15.13 -3.44 19.85
C LYS A 230 -14.46 -2.55 20.90
N SER A 231 -14.75 -1.23 20.88
CA SER A 231 -14.19 -0.27 21.83
C SER A 231 -12.67 -0.10 21.76
N PHE A 232 -12.10 -0.21 20.56
CA PHE A 232 -10.69 0.05 20.27
C PHE A 232 -9.72 -0.84 21.06
N PRO A 233 -9.85 -2.18 21.03
CA PRO A 233 -8.91 -3.05 21.73
C PRO A 233 -7.49 -2.83 21.22
N MET A 234 -6.53 -2.86 22.17
CA MET A 234 -5.10 -2.85 21.87
C MET A 234 -4.53 -4.23 22.16
N PRO A 235 -3.48 -4.66 21.43
CA PRO A 235 -2.86 -5.95 21.68
C PRO A 235 -2.22 -5.97 23.06
N THR A 236 -2.32 -7.11 23.74
CA THR A 236 -1.59 -7.36 24.98
C THR A 236 -0.12 -7.63 24.69
N ARG A 237 0.72 -7.64 25.74
CA ARG A 237 2.14 -7.98 25.59
C ARG A 237 2.36 -9.38 25.00
N ASP A 238 1.46 -10.31 25.32
CA ASP A 238 1.52 -11.71 24.89
C ASP A 238 0.68 -11.97 23.62
N PHE A 239 0.33 -10.91 22.89
CA PHE A 239 -0.45 -11.06 21.65
C PHE A 239 0.33 -11.89 20.63
N ALA A 240 -0.31 -12.93 20.11
CA ALA A 240 0.22 -13.76 19.03
C ALA A 240 -0.79 -13.79 17.88
N TYR A 241 -0.34 -13.43 16.68
CA TYR A 241 -1.17 -13.53 15.48
C TYR A 241 -1.43 -15.00 15.15
N GLN A 242 -2.71 -15.37 15.09
CA GLN A 242 -3.18 -16.72 14.77
C GLN A 242 -4.07 -16.66 13.51
N GLY A 243 -3.47 -16.28 12.38
CA GLY A 243 -4.17 -16.31 11.11
C GLY A 243 -4.46 -17.73 10.64
N ALA A 244 -5.49 -17.87 9.82
CA ALA A 244 -5.83 -19.13 9.18
C ALA A 244 -5.81 -18.98 7.65
N GLY A 245 -5.28 -19.98 6.99
CA GLY A 245 -5.30 -20.07 5.53
C GLY A 245 -6.72 -20.34 4.98
N PRO A 246 -6.90 -20.40 3.64
CA PRO A 246 -8.21 -20.45 2.98
C PRO A 246 -9.13 -21.58 3.41
N LYS A 247 -8.59 -22.67 3.94
CA LYS A 247 -9.35 -23.83 4.44
C LYS A 247 -9.34 -23.94 5.95
N GLY A 248 -9.01 -22.86 6.66
CA GLY A 248 -8.92 -22.85 8.12
C GLY A 248 -7.65 -23.53 8.69
N GLN A 249 -6.70 -23.94 7.84
CA GLN A 249 -5.44 -24.53 8.32
C GLN A 249 -4.53 -23.42 8.90
N PRO A 250 -3.62 -23.77 9.83
CA PRO A 250 -2.60 -22.83 10.31
C PRO A 250 -1.76 -22.29 9.15
N LEU A 251 -1.39 -21.02 9.25
CA LEU A 251 -0.50 -20.40 8.26
C LEU A 251 0.92 -20.95 8.41
N LYS A 252 1.58 -21.12 7.28
CA LYS A 252 2.99 -21.50 7.21
C LYS A 252 3.86 -20.33 7.62
N ALA A 253 4.72 -20.54 8.61
CA ALA A 253 5.66 -19.53 9.06
C ALA A 253 6.65 -19.14 7.94
N LEU A 254 6.97 -17.85 7.85
CA LEU A 254 7.99 -17.32 6.96
C LEU A 254 9.30 -17.09 7.77
N PRO A 255 10.35 -17.90 7.57
CA PRO A 255 11.56 -17.76 8.33
C PRO A 255 12.28 -16.45 7.98
N TYR A 256 12.93 -15.86 8.99
CA TYR A 256 13.82 -14.71 8.79
C TYR A 256 15.03 -15.09 7.95
N ARG A 257 15.37 -14.26 6.97
CA ARG A 257 16.57 -14.36 6.15
C ARG A 257 17.54 -13.23 6.47
N VAL A 258 18.81 -13.56 6.66
CA VAL A 258 19.86 -12.54 6.84
C VAL A 258 20.24 -11.99 5.47
N LEU A 259 19.83 -10.78 5.18
CA LEU A 259 20.13 -10.06 3.94
C LEU A 259 20.98 -8.83 4.26
N LYS A 260 21.94 -8.51 3.39
CA LYS A 260 22.82 -7.35 3.54
C LYS A 260 22.24 -6.14 2.81
N LEU A 261 21.99 -5.04 3.54
CA LEU A 261 21.42 -3.81 2.98
C LEU A 261 22.46 -2.87 2.33
N ASN A 262 23.67 -3.33 2.10
CA ASN A 262 24.77 -2.57 1.50
C ASN A 262 25.22 -3.12 0.13
N GLN A 263 24.38 -3.90 -0.54
CA GLN A 263 24.65 -4.44 -1.86
C GLN A 263 23.69 -3.82 -2.89
N PRO A 264 24.02 -3.82 -4.21
CA PRO A 264 23.13 -3.30 -5.25
C PRO A 264 21.76 -3.99 -5.21
N TRP A 265 20.70 -3.23 -5.39
CA TRP A 265 19.33 -3.76 -5.31
C TRP A 265 19.07 -4.83 -6.40
N GLU A 266 19.76 -4.75 -7.54
CA GLU A 266 19.69 -5.72 -8.63
C GLU A 266 20.19 -7.11 -8.25
N SER A 267 20.92 -7.24 -7.13
CA SER A 267 21.44 -8.52 -6.63
C SER A 267 20.41 -9.35 -5.86
N PHE A 268 19.25 -8.74 -5.51
CA PHE A 268 18.18 -9.46 -4.82
C PHE A 268 17.24 -10.15 -5.80
N ASP A 269 16.75 -11.35 -5.44
CA ASP A 269 15.67 -12.00 -6.18
C ASP A 269 14.32 -11.36 -5.83
N ILE A 270 13.88 -10.43 -6.67
CA ILE A 270 12.63 -9.71 -6.50
C ILE A 270 11.46 -10.30 -7.28
N ALA A 271 11.68 -11.38 -8.02
CA ALA A 271 10.60 -12.05 -8.75
C ALA A 271 9.63 -12.72 -7.76
N HIS A 272 8.35 -12.38 -7.85
CA HIS A 272 7.33 -12.97 -7.01
C HIS A 272 6.00 -13.11 -7.74
N GLU A 273 5.43 -14.32 -7.71
CA GLU A 273 4.17 -14.66 -8.41
C GLU A 273 3.01 -13.74 -7.99
N LEU A 274 2.89 -13.44 -6.69
CA LEU A 274 1.80 -12.58 -6.20
C LEU A 274 1.96 -11.11 -6.63
N THR A 275 3.19 -10.64 -6.90
CA THR A 275 3.43 -9.31 -7.49
C THR A 275 2.87 -9.28 -8.91
N THR A 276 3.21 -10.27 -9.73
CA THR A 276 2.71 -10.43 -11.10
C THR A 276 1.18 -10.52 -11.13
N LYS A 277 0.58 -11.39 -10.33
CA LYS A 277 -0.88 -11.54 -10.20
C LYS A 277 -1.54 -10.25 -9.70
N GLY A 278 -0.87 -9.53 -8.81
CA GLY A 278 -1.34 -8.25 -8.28
C GLY A 278 -1.44 -7.17 -9.37
N ILE A 279 -0.40 -7.05 -10.19
CA ILE A 279 -0.37 -6.14 -11.34
C ILE A 279 -1.48 -6.51 -12.33
N GLN A 280 -1.58 -7.79 -12.72
CA GLN A 280 -2.61 -8.27 -13.64
C GLN A 280 -4.02 -7.95 -13.14
N LYS A 281 -4.28 -8.14 -11.83
CA LYS A 281 -5.58 -7.78 -11.24
C LYS A 281 -5.85 -6.28 -11.26
N PHE A 282 -4.87 -5.45 -11.01
CA PHE A 282 -5.03 -4.00 -11.09
C PHE A 282 -5.30 -3.54 -12.53
N VAL A 283 -4.61 -4.14 -13.51
CA VAL A 283 -4.84 -3.88 -14.94
C VAL A 283 -6.25 -4.30 -15.34
N GLU A 284 -6.70 -5.49 -14.97
CA GLU A 284 -8.07 -5.97 -15.24
C GLU A 284 -9.13 -5.03 -14.67
N ASP A 285 -9.01 -4.67 -13.38
CA ASP A 285 -9.96 -3.78 -12.71
C ASP A 285 -9.99 -2.38 -13.37
N TYR A 286 -8.84 -1.85 -13.78
CA TYR A 286 -8.72 -0.61 -14.51
C TYR A 286 -9.37 -0.69 -15.89
N GLN A 287 -9.05 -1.75 -16.67
CA GLN A 287 -9.59 -1.94 -18.02
C GLN A 287 -11.11 -2.08 -18.04
N ASN A 288 -11.68 -2.68 -16.98
CA ASN A 288 -13.14 -2.81 -16.84
C ASN A 288 -13.88 -1.46 -16.68
N THR A 289 -13.17 -0.38 -16.41
CA THR A 289 -13.75 0.98 -16.37
C THR A 289 -13.65 1.72 -17.71
N LEU A 290 -12.82 1.20 -18.63
CA LEU A 290 -12.49 1.89 -19.88
C LEU A 290 -13.35 1.46 -21.06
N ARG A 291 -13.53 2.38 -22.02
CA ARG A 291 -14.01 2.06 -23.37
C ARG A 291 -12.97 1.19 -24.06
N GLN A 292 -13.43 0.09 -24.66
CA GLN A 292 -12.56 -0.64 -25.58
C GLN A 292 -12.29 0.28 -26.77
N THR A 293 -11.02 0.61 -26.99
CA THR A 293 -10.60 1.24 -28.24
C THR A 293 -10.70 0.19 -29.33
N ALA A 294 -11.54 0.46 -30.35
CA ALA A 294 -11.65 -0.36 -31.54
C ALA A 294 -10.33 -0.50 -32.26
#